data_da1f3f2e7df55821f202dd99e7a0413a
#
_entry.id   da1f3f2e7df55821f202dd99e7a0413a
#
_cell.length_a   1.000
_cell.length_b   1.000
_cell.length_c   1.000
_cell.angle_alpha   90.00
_cell.angle_beta   90.00
_cell.angle_gamma   90.00
#
_symmetry.space_group_name_H-M   'P 1'
#
loop_
_entity.id
_entity.type
_entity.pdbx_description
1 polymer ?
#
loop_
_entity_poly.entity_id
_entity_poly.type
_entity_poly.pdbx_seq_one_letter_code
_entity_poly.pdbx_strand_id
1 'polypeptide(L)'
;MKRAEILEAARVCVCGEREQDYGTPENNFETIGLLWGVYLRAAHPELARVMAVNHITAKDVAAMMGLLKVARIATGNKADSFVDLAGYVACAGEIATAED
;
A
#
# COMPACT_ATOMS: atom_id res chain seq x y z
N MET A 1 10.23 17.00 11.27
CA MET A 1 8.99 16.65 12.01
C MET A 1 9.32 15.70 13.16
N LYS A 2 8.64 15.89 14.26
CA LYS A 2 8.74 14.93 15.37
C LYS A 2 7.95 13.68 15.04
N ARG A 3 8.30 12.54 15.68
CA ARG A 3 7.61 11.27 15.40
C ARG A 3 6.10 11.33 15.58
N ALA A 4 5.61 12.09 16.59
CA ALA A 4 4.18 12.25 16.81
C ALA A 4 3.51 12.98 15.63
N GLU A 5 4.20 13.96 15.06
CA GLU A 5 3.69 14.70 13.89
C GLU A 5 3.64 13.82 12.65
N ILE A 6 4.64 12.97 12.47
CA ILE A 6 4.65 11.99 11.36
C ILE A 6 3.48 11.03 11.48
N LEU A 7 3.26 10.49 12.68
CA LEU A 7 2.14 9.56 12.92
C LEU A 7 0.80 10.24 12.72
N GLU A 8 0.65 11.49 13.19
CA GLU A 8 -0.60 12.22 12.99
C GLU A 8 -0.84 12.56 11.51
N ALA A 9 0.21 12.96 10.80
CA ALA A 9 0.09 13.21 9.36
C ALA A 9 -0.31 11.95 8.60
N ALA A 10 0.26 10.80 8.98
CA ALA A 10 -0.12 9.52 8.39
C ALA A 10 -1.58 9.18 8.68
N ARG A 11 -2.03 9.40 9.92
CA ARG A 11 -3.43 9.18 10.28
C ARG A 11 -4.38 10.02 9.43
N VAL A 12 -4.07 11.29 9.25
CA VAL A 12 -4.89 12.18 8.42
C VAL A 12 -4.97 11.68 6.99
N CYS A 13 -3.85 11.20 6.44
CA CYS A 13 -3.81 10.70 5.05
C CYS A 13 -4.66 9.45 4.86
N VAL A 14 -4.65 8.51 5.80
CA VAL A 14 -5.32 7.21 5.61
C VAL A 14 -6.69 7.12 6.26
N CYS A 15 -7.03 8.05 7.14
CA CYS A 15 -8.31 8.06 7.87
C CYS A 15 -9.15 9.30 7.62
N GLY A 16 -8.70 10.23 6.75
CA GLY A 16 -9.33 11.52 6.53
C GLY A 16 -10.19 11.57 5.27
N GLU A 17 -10.30 12.76 4.70
CA GLU A 17 -11.14 13.04 3.52
C GLU A 17 -10.83 12.16 2.32
N ARG A 18 -9.60 11.72 2.18
CA ARG A 18 -9.19 10.88 1.06
C ARG A 18 -9.97 9.56 1.03
N GLU A 19 -10.29 9.00 2.20
CA GLU A 19 -11.09 7.78 2.29
C GLU A 19 -12.51 8.02 1.79
N GLN A 20 -13.08 9.19 2.06
CA GLN A 20 -14.42 9.55 1.58
C GLN A 20 -14.45 9.69 0.06
N ASP A 21 -13.40 10.24 -0.53
CA ASP A 21 -13.35 10.53 -1.97
C ASP A 21 -13.04 9.29 -2.81
N TYR A 22 -12.19 8.39 -2.31
CA TYR A 22 -11.63 7.27 -3.09
C TYR A 22 -12.04 5.90 -2.56
N GLY A 23 -12.89 5.87 -1.52
CA GLY A 23 -13.25 4.64 -0.83
C GLY A 23 -12.18 4.25 0.19
N THR A 24 -12.32 3.08 0.78
CA THR A 24 -11.36 2.61 1.76
C THR A 24 -10.03 2.26 1.10
N PRO A 25 -8.91 2.43 1.80
CA PRO A 25 -7.62 1.99 1.28
C PRO A 25 -7.64 0.51 0.85
N GLU A 26 -8.33 -0.34 1.61
CA GLU A 26 -8.44 -1.76 1.31
C GLU A 26 -9.05 -2.00 -0.07
N ASN A 27 -10.19 -1.35 -0.39
CA ASN A 27 -10.86 -1.50 -1.68
C ASN A 27 -9.97 -1.02 -2.82
N ASN A 28 -9.29 0.11 -2.63
CA ASN A 28 -8.37 0.64 -3.62
C ASN A 28 -7.20 -0.31 -3.85
N PHE A 29 -6.62 -0.88 -2.79
CA PHE A 29 -5.52 -1.82 -2.90
C PHE A 29 -5.93 -3.13 -3.55
N GLU A 30 -7.16 -3.61 -3.33
CA GLU A 30 -7.68 -4.78 -4.03
C GLU A 30 -7.68 -4.56 -5.54
N THR A 31 -8.17 -3.40 -5.98
CA THR A 31 -8.20 -3.05 -7.41
C THR A 31 -6.78 -2.98 -7.98
N ILE A 32 -5.86 -2.34 -7.26
CA ILE A 32 -4.46 -2.24 -7.68
C ILE A 32 -3.85 -3.65 -7.80
N GLY A 33 -4.11 -4.50 -6.82
CA GLY A 33 -3.59 -5.87 -6.84
C GLY A 33 -4.07 -6.66 -8.04
N LEU A 34 -5.34 -6.52 -8.41
CA LEU A 34 -5.89 -7.15 -9.60
C LEU A 34 -5.23 -6.63 -10.88
N LEU A 35 -5.04 -5.32 -10.97
CA LEU A 35 -4.37 -4.72 -12.13
C LEU A 35 -2.92 -5.18 -12.24
N TRP A 36 -2.20 -5.26 -11.12
CA TRP A 36 -0.83 -5.77 -11.10
C TRP A 36 -0.79 -7.24 -11.51
N GLY A 37 -1.75 -8.03 -11.06
CA GLY A 37 -1.86 -9.44 -11.44
C GLY A 37 -2.05 -9.62 -12.96
N VAL A 38 -2.94 -8.82 -13.54
CA VAL A 38 -3.16 -8.83 -14.99
C VAL A 38 -1.90 -8.46 -15.74
N TYR A 39 -1.25 -7.37 -15.31
CA TYR A 39 -0.02 -6.92 -15.97
C TYR A 39 1.09 -7.96 -15.90
N LEU A 40 1.35 -8.50 -14.71
CA LEU A 40 2.43 -9.47 -14.52
C LEU A 40 2.21 -10.72 -15.34
N ARG A 41 0.97 -11.24 -15.39
CA ARG A 41 0.66 -12.43 -16.17
C ARG A 41 0.78 -12.20 -17.69
N ALA A 42 0.46 -10.98 -18.13
CA ALA A 42 0.61 -10.62 -19.53
C ALA A 42 2.07 -10.38 -19.92
N ALA A 43 2.81 -9.68 -19.05
CA ALA A 43 4.21 -9.35 -19.30
C ALA A 43 5.14 -10.56 -19.13
N HIS A 44 4.76 -11.50 -18.26
CA HIS A 44 5.54 -12.69 -17.91
C HIS A 44 4.64 -13.93 -18.05
N PRO A 45 4.46 -14.46 -19.26
CA PRO A 45 3.51 -15.55 -19.49
C PRO A 45 3.73 -16.79 -18.62
N GLU A 46 4.95 -17.06 -18.19
CA GLU A 46 5.26 -18.16 -17.28
C GLU A 46 4.55 -18.01 -15.94
N LEU A 47 4.30 -16.76 -15.50
CA LEU A 47 3.59 -16.53 -14.25
C LEU A 47 2.10 -16.88 -14.33
N ALA A 48 1.51 -16.83 -15.52
CA ALA A 48 0.10 -17.18 -15.70
C ALA A 48 -0.19 -18.64 -15.36
N ARG A 49 0.83 -19.48 -15.32
CA ARG A 49 0.68 -20.91 -14.99
C ARG A 49 0.61 -21.16 -13.48
N VAL A 50 1.19 -20.25 -12.69
CA VAL A 50 1.37 -20.45 -11.23
C VAL A 50 0.73 -19.37 -10.40
N MET A 51 0.33 -18.25 -11.00
CA MET A 51 -0.22 -17.10 -10.30
C MET A 51 -1.58 -16.72 -10.85
N ALA A 52 -2.61 -16.79 -10.02
CA ALA A 52 -3.94 -16.32 -10.38
C ALA A 52 -3.95 -14.79 -10.50
N VAL A 53 -4.93 -14.23 -11.21
CA VAL A 53 -5.06 -12.78 -11.38
C VAL A 53 -5.25 -12.05 -10.04
N ASN A 54 -5.83 -12.72 -9.04
CA ASN A 54 -6.08 -12.16 -7.70
C ASN A 54 -5.03 -12.61 -6.67
N HIS A 55 -3.88 -13.10 -7.11
CA HIS A 55 -2.83 -13.59 -6.21
C HIS A 55 -2.24 -12.48 -5.35
N ILE A 56 -2.06 -11.29 -5.93
CA ILE A 56 -1.54 -10.13 -5.20
C ILE A 56 -2.69 -9.49 -4.42
N THR A 57 -2.65 -9.60 -3.10
CA THR A 57 -3.73 -9.15 -2.22
C THR A 57 -3.59 -7.68 -1.86
N ALA A 58 -4.64 -7.11 -1.26
CA ALA A 58 -4.60 -5.74 -0.75
C ALA A 58 -3.45 -5.54 0.24
N LYS A 59 -3.20 -6.52 1.12
CA LYS A 59 -2.06 -6.47 2.06
C LYS A 59 -0.74 -6.40 1.31
N ASP A 60 -0.58 -7.22 0.27
CA ASP A 60 0.64 -7.22 -0.54
C ASP A 60 0.88 -5.86 -1.18
N VAL A 61 -0.18 -5.25 -1.74
CA VAL A 61 -0.08 -3.93 -2.36
C VAL A 61 0.38 -2.89 -1.34
N ALA A 62 -0.26 -2.86 -0.17
CA ALA A 62 0.11 -1.91 0.88
C ALA A 62 1.57 -2.09 1.30
N ALA A 63 2.01 -3.33 1.50
CA ALA A 63 3.40 -3.63 1.86
C ALA A 63 4.38 -3.22 0.76
N MET A 64 4.05 -3.51 -0.49
CA MET A 64 4.91 -3.15 -1.63
C MET A 64 5.00 -1.64 -1.84
N MET A 65 3.90 -0.92 -1.63
CA MET A 65 3.95 0.54 -1.66
C MET A 65 4.81 1.10 -0.53
N GLY A 66 4.81 0.44 0.62
CA GLY A 66 5.74 0.75 1.71
C GLY A 66 7.19 0.57 1.27
N LEU A 67 7.49 -0.52 0.57
CA LEU A 67 8.84 -0.76 0.04
C LEU A 67 9.26 0.32 -0.95
N LEU A 68 8.34 0.83 -1.77
CA LEU A 68 8.62 1.96 -2.66
C LEU A 68 9.08 3.17 -1.84
N LYS A 69 8.43 3.45 -0.72
CA LYS A 69 8.81 4.57 0.14
C LYS A 69 10.13 4.32 0.85
N VAL A 70 10.44 3.08 1.20
CA VAL A 70 11.77 2.73 1.73
C VAL A 70 12.86 3.06 0.71
N ALA A 71 12.63 2.74 -0.55
CA ALA A 71 13.58 3.08 -1.62
C ALA A 71 13.80 4.59 -1.72
N ARG A 72 12.76 5.40 -1.55
CA ARG A 72 12.87 6.85 -1.56
C ARG A 72 13.62 7.39 -0.35
N ILE A 73 13.39 6.79 0.82
CA ILE A 73 14.11 7.15 2.05
C ILE A 73 15.60 6.88 1.91
N ALA A 74 15.98 5.83 1.21
CA ALA A 74 17.39 5.48 1.01
C ALA A 74 18.18 6.58 0.30
N THR A 75 17.53 7.43 -0.49
CA THR A 75 18.18 8.48 -1.26
C THR A 75 17.73 9.89 -0.91
N GLY A 76 16.97 10.05 0.17
CA GLY A 76 16.47 11.36 0.58
C GLY A 76 15.84 11.34 1.95
N ASN A 77 15.56 12.53 2.47
CA ASN A 77 15.04 12.70 3.83
C ASN A 77 13.74 13.50 3.85
N LYS A 78 12.92 13.40 2.80
CA LYS A 78 11.65 14.12 2.74
C LYS A 78 10.65 13.55 3.73
N ALA A 79 10.03 14.42 4.53
CA ALA A 79 9.04 14.03 5.52
C ALA A 79 7.89 13.21 4.90
N ASP A 80 7.46 13.57 3.69
CA ASP A 80 6.35 12.89 3.01
C ASP A 80 6.61 11.39 2.82
N SER A 81 7.85 11.00 2.56
CA SER A 81 8.18 9.58 2.37
C SER A 81 8.00 8.79 3.68
N PHE A 82 8.37 9.38 4.80
CA PHE A 82 8.19 8.75 6.11
C PHE A 82 6.71 8.70 6.50
N VAL A 83 5.97 9.76 6.23
CA VAL A 83 4.52 9.82 6.47
C VAL A 83 3.81 8.75 5.66
N ASP A 84 4.12 8.66 4.36
CA ASP A 84 3.50 7.69 3.46
C ASP A 84 3.84 6.26 3.85
N LEU A 85 5.10 6.00 4.24
CA LEU A 85 5.50 4.66 4.71
C LEU A 85 4.69 4.26 5.93
N ALA A 86 4.57 5.15 6.91
CA ALA A 86 3.77 4.88 8.11
C ALA A 86 2.31 4.58 7.75
N GLY A 87 1.74 5.33 6.81
CA GLY A 87 0.38 5.13 6.34
C GLY A 87 0.19 3.77 5.67
N TYR A 88 1.08 3.39 4.77
CA TYR A 88 0.99 2.08 4.10
C TYR A 88 1.16 0.93 5.08
N VAL A 89 2.07 1.05 6.04
CA VAL A 89 2.25 0.01 7.07
C VAL A 89 1.00 -0.11 7.93
N ALA A 90 0.39 1.00 8.31
CA ALA A 90 -0.84 0.99 9.09
C ALA A 90 -1.98 0.30 8.32
N CYS A 91 -2.14 0.60 7.03
CA CYS A 91 -3.13 -0.04 6.18
C CYS A 91 -2.88 -1.55 6.06
N ALA A 92 -1.64 -1.96 5.82
CA ALA A 92 -1.26 -3.36 5.73
C ALA A 92 -1.57 -4.10 7.03
N GLY A 93 -1.25 -3.48 8.16
CA GLY A 93 -1.49 -4.04 9.48
C GLY A 93 -2.97 -4.23 9.76
N GLU A 94 -3.79 -3.24 9.45
CA GLU A 94 -5.24 -3.34 9.62
C GLU A 94 -5.83 -4.46 8.77
N ILE A 95 -5.47 -4.53 7.50
CA ILE A 95 -5.94 -5.57 6.60
C ILE A 95 -5.53 -6.95 7.11
N ALA A 96 -4.27 -7.10 7.51
CA ALA A 96 -3.72 -8.38 7.96
C ALA A 96 -4.37 -8.88 9.26
N THR A 97 -4.83 -7.97 10.12
CA THR A 97 -5.39 -8.31 11.43
C THR A 97 -6.92 -8.17 11.51
N ALA A 98 -7.56 -7.87 10.40
CA ALA A 98 -9.01 -7.58 10.37
C ALA A 98 -9.87 -8.76 10.84
N GLU A 99 -9.37 -9.99 10.73
CA GLU A 99 -10.11 -11.20 11.11
C GLU A 99 -9.75 -11.68 12.52
N ASP A 100 -8.83 -11.01 13.17
CA ASP A 100 -8.44 -11.31 14.54
C ASP A 100 -9.40 -10.64 15.52
#